data_fec909d0c149a0b10e4d2c2c0b995050
#
_entry.id   fec909d0c149a0b10e4d2c2c0b995050
#
_cell.length_a   1.000
_cell.length_b   1.000
_cell.length_c   1.000
_cell.angle_alpha   90.00
_cell.angle_beta   90.00
_cell.angle_gamma   90.00
#
_symmetry.space_group_name_H-M   'P 1'
#
loop_
_entity.id
_entity.type
_entity.pdbx_description
1 polymer ?
#
loop_
_entity_poly.entity_id
_entity_poly.type
_entity_poly.pdbx_seq_one_letter_code
_entity_poly.pdbx_strand_id
1 'polypeptide(L)'
;MQLKFIFPKTNILCYEDSDKCKVARAICDAMSQLISLPDELTIEWLTMPPNVYGDSTLDNNSKKYIRLNSELRINDIMIPLVHELIHVNQMHEGKLMITHDGIFIWDTVPYEVNLNDIHYKDYQMLPWEADVRHRQSDLLSNLLKSYK
;
A
#
# COMPACT_ATOMS: atom_id res chain seq x y z
N MET A 1 -14.39 -7.14 0.82
CA MET A 1 -13.02 -7.28 1.33
C MET A 1 -13.05 -7.23 2.85
N GLN A 2 -12.33 -8.12 3.50
CA GLN A 2 -12.19 -8.11 4.95
C GLN A 2 -10.90 -7.37 5.33
N LEU A 3 -11.05 -6.27 6.06
CA LEU A 3 -9.93 -5.47 6.55
C LEU A 3 -9.68 -5.77 8.02
N LYS A 4 -8.42 -5.96 8.34
CA LYS A 4 -7.94 -6.09 9.70
C LYS A 4 -6.97 -4.94 9.99
N PHE A 5 -7.12 -4.28 11.13
CA PHE A 5 -6.23 -3.20 11.53
C PHE A 5 -5.37 -3.64 12.71
N ILE A 6 -4.09 -3.25 12.66
CA ILE A 6 -3.14 -3.42 13.76
C ILE A 6 -2.69 -2.01 14.18
N PHE A 7 -2.64 -1.75 15.48
CA PHE A 7 -2.39 -0.43 16.04
C PHE A 7 -1.09 -0.38 16.82
N PRO A 8 -0.38 0.78 16.82
CA PRO A 8 0.78 0.96 17.69
C PRO A 8 0.35 1.01 19.15
N LYS A 9 1.16 0.45 20.03
CA LYS A 9 0.85 0.39 21.47
C LYS A 9 0.83 1.77 22.13
N THR A 10 1.48 2.76 21.52
CA THR A 10 1.71 4.08 22.11
C THR A 10 0.93 5.21 21.48
N ASN A 11 0.26 4.98 20.34
CA ASN A 11 -0.50 6.01 19.65
C ASN A 11 -2.00 5.83 19.90
N ILE A 12 -2.54 6.69 20.79
CA ILE A 12 -3.95 6.65 21.18
C ILE A 12 -4.91 7.18 20.12
N LEU A 13 -4.38 7.82 19.04
CA LEU A 13 -5.20 8.37 17.96
C LEU A 13 -5.55 7.34 16.89
N CYS A 14 -4.90 6.17 16.92
CA CYS A 14 -5.17 5.08 15.98
C CYS A 14 -5.83 3.91 16.72
N TYR A 15 -7.15 3.77 16.55
CA TYR A 15 -7.95 2.67 17.07
C TYR A 15 -9.05 2.33 16.05
N GLU A 16 -9.69 1.18 16.20
CA GLU A 16 -10.53 0.59 15.15
C GLU A 16 -11.70 1.48 14.73
N ASP A 17 -12.30 2.21 15.66
CA ASP A 17 -13.41 3.13 15.36
C ASP A 17 -12.94 4.56 15.09
N SER A 18 -11.63 4.78 14.96
CA SER A 18 -11.10 6.11 14.66
C SER A 18 -11.50 6.58 13.26
N ASP A 19 -11.51 7.88 13.06
CA ASP A 19 -11.80 8.46 11.75
C ASP A 19 -10.77 8.02 10.70
N LYS A 20 -9.52 7.83 11.09
CA LYS A 20 -8.48 7.33 10.18
C LYS A 20 -8.81 5.92 9.66
N CYS A 21 -9.29 5.02 10.50
CA CYS A 21 -9.70 3.69 10.08
C CYS A 21 -10.95 3.73 9.22
N LYS A 22 -11.90 4.61 9.51
CA LYS A 22 -13.10 4.79 8.68
C LYS A 22 -12.75 5.28 7.29
N VAL A 23 -11.83 6.24 7.20
CA VAL A 23 -11.33 6.75 5.91
C VAL A 23 -10.59 5.66 5.15
N ALA A 24 -9.69 4.95 5.81
CA ALA A 24 -8.95 3.86 5.18
C ALA A 24 -9.88 2.76 4.67
N ARG A 25 -10.89 2.39 5.44
CA ARG A 25 -11.90 1.39 5.04
C ARG A 25 -12.68 1.86 3.81
N ALA A 26 -13.11 3.12 3.80
CA ALA A 26 -13.86 3.67 2.66
C ALA A 26 -13.00 3.68 1.38
N ILE A 27 -11.72 4.05 1.49
CA ILE A 27 -10.79 4.03 0.36
C ILE A 27 -10.60 2.60 -0.17
N CYS A 28 -10.38 1.64 0.72
CA CYS A 28 -10.20 0.24 0.33
C CYS A 28 -11.44 -0.33 -0.35
N ASP A 29 -12.62 -0.03 0.17
CA ASP A 29 -13.89 -0.49 -0.42
C ASP A 29 -14.08 0.11 -1.82
N ALA A 30 -13.82 1.41 -1.98
CA ALA A 30 -13.92 2.07 -3.28
C ALA A 30 -12.89 1.52 -4.27
N MET A 31 -11.64 1.32 -3.83
CA MET A 31 -10.58 0.77 -4.68
C MET A 31 -10.89 -0.67 -5.10
N SER A 32 -11.54 -1.46 -4.26
CA SER A 32 -11.92 -2.84 -4.61
C SER A 32 -12.92 -2.91 -5.76
N GLN A 33 -13.60 -1.81 -6.07
CA GLN A 33 -14.48 -1.71 -7.24
C GLN A 33 -13.70 -1.35 -8.51
N LEU A 34 -12.48 -0.85 -8.38
CA LEU A 34 -11.68 -0.35 -9.50
C LEU A 34 -10.56 -1.30 -9.90
N ILE A 35 -9.96 -2.01 -8.94
CA ILE A 35 -8.87 -2.95 -9.15
C ILE A 35 -9.10 -4.22 -8.35
N SER A 36 -8.49 -5.32 -8.80
CA SER A 36 -8.58 -6.59 -8.10
C SER A 36 -7.70 -6.58 -6.84
N LEU A 37 -8.34 -6.77 -5.70
CA LEU A 37 -7.68 -6.82 -4.40
C LEU A 37 -7.97 -8.16 -3.71
N PRO A 38 -7.12 -8.61 -2.79
CA PRO A 38 -7.37 -9.85 -2.07
C PRO A 38 -8.60 -9.74 -1.17
N ASP A 39 -9.17 -10.89 -0.82
CA ASP A 39 -10.32 -10.94 0.09
C ASP A 39 -9.99 -10.45 1.50
N GLU A 40 -8.73 -10.62 1.91
CA GLU A 40 -8.24 -10.18 3.20
C GLU A 40 -7.05 -9.27 3.04
N LEU A 41 -7.03 -8.17 3.78
CA LEU A 41 -5.92 -7.21 3.80
C LEU A 41 -5.75 -6.70 5.22
N THR A 42 -4.51 -6.65 5.69
CA THR A 42 -4.18 -6.08 6.98
C THR A 42 -3.52 -4.72 6.80
N ILE A 43 -4.02 -3.70 7.50
CA ILE A 43 -3.40 -2.38 7.56
C ILE A 43 -2.85 -2.20 8.97
N GLU A 44 -1.54 -2.02 9.04
CA GLU A 44 -0.85 -1.77 10.29
C GLU A 44 -0.45 -0.31 10.39
N TRP A 45 -0.88 0.34 11.46
CA TRP A 45 -0.49 1.71 11.77
C TRP A 45 0.73 1.67 12.66
N LEU A 46 1.82 2.29 12.24
CA LEU A 46 3.02 2.39 13.07
C LEU A 46 3.74 3.71 12.86
N THR A 47 4.53 4.09 13.86
CA THR A 47 5.36 5.28 13.77
C THR A 47 6.50 5.01 12.80
N MET A 48 6.61 5.85 11.79
CA MET A 48 7.65 5.79 10.76
C MET A 48 8.44 7.10 10.75
N PRO A 49 9.62 7.12 10.13
CA PRO A 49 10.36 8.37 9.93
C PRO A 49 9.49 9.42 9.21
N PRO A 50 9.74 10.73 9.42
CA PRO A 50 8.85 11.81 8.94
C PRO A 50 8.56 11.82 7.45
N ASN A 51 9.47 11.31 6.62
CA ASN A 51 9.31 11.31 5.17
C ASN A 51 8.85 9.96 4.60
N VAL A 52 8.50 9.03 5.49
CA VAL A 52 7.98 7.71 5.09
C VAL A 52 6.49 7.65 5.42
N TYR A 53 5.68 7.44 4.40
CA TYR A 53 4.21 7.46 4.53
C TYR A 53 3.61 6.06 4.65
N GLY A 54 4.21 5.08 3.99
CA GLY A 54 3.74 3.71 4.05
C GLY A 54 4.59 2.76 3.24
N ASP A 55 4.29 1.49 3.36
CA ASP A 55 4.83 0.43 2.50
C ASP A 55 3.83 -0.73 2.43
N SER A 56 4.10 -1.68 1.54
CA SER A 56 3.32 -2.89 1.40
C SER A 56 4.25 -4.11 1.35
N THR A 57 3.79 -5.22 1.90
CA THR A 57 4.60 -6.43 1.99
C THR A 57 3.72 -7.68 2.12
N LEU A 58 4.36 -8.85 2.04
CA LEU A 58 3.76 -10.14 2.30
C LEU A 58 4.32 -10.72 3.59
N ASP A 59 3.50 -11.44 4.35
CA ASP A 59 4.01 -12.25 5.45
C ASP A 59 4.45 -13.63 4.96
N ASN A 60 4.91 -14.48 5.91
CA ASN A 60 5.38 -15.84 5.60
C ASN A 60 4.27 -16.75 5.03
N ASN A 61 3.01 -16.39 5.21
CA ASN A 61 1.85 -17.12 4.70
C ASN A 61 1.25 -16.49 3.44
N SER A 62 1.99 -15.59 2.80
CA SER A 62 1.56 -14.83 1.61
C SER A 62 0.36 -13.92 1.86
N LYS A 63 0.08 -13.59 3.11
CA LYS A 63 -0.92 -12.58 3.45
C LYS A 63 -0.37 -11.20 3.18
N LYS A 64 -1.22 -10.32 2.69
CA LYS A 64 -0.82 -8.99 2.25
C LYS A 64 -1.04 -7.97 3.36
N TYR A 65 -0.03 -7.13 3.55
CA TYR A 65 -0.02 -6.08 4.56
C TYR A 65 0.31 -4.75 3.93
N ILE A 66 -0.39 -3.72 4.40
CA ILE A 66 -0.01 -2.33 4.19
C ILE A 66 0.35 -1.76 5.55
N ARG A 67 1.49 -1.10 5.63
CA ARG A 67 1.88 -0.34 6.81
C ARG A 67 1.79 1.14 6.48
N LEU A 68 1.09 1.88 7.32
CA LEU A 68 0.91 3.33 7.17
C LEU A 68 1.49 4.05 8.36
N ASN A 69 2.08 5.20 8.13
CA ASN A 69 2.59 6.04 9.19
C ASN A 69 1.44 6.55 10.05
N SER A 70 1.47 6.21 11.35
CA SER A 70 0.42 6.58 12.29
C SER A 70 0.31 8.10 12.52
N GLU A 71 1.33 8.88 12.12
CA GLU A 71 1.33 10.34 12.20
C GLU A 71 0.61 11.01 11.03
N LEU A 72 0.19 10.26 10.01
CA LEU A 72 -0.56 10.81 8.89
C LEU A 72 -1.88 11.44 9.37
N ARG A 73 -2.17 12.65 8.88
CA ARG A 73 -3.46 13.26 9.09
C ARG A 73 -4.53 12.59 8.24
N ILE A 74 -5.79 12.73 8.62
CA ILE A 74 -6.92 12.16 7.88
C ILE A 74 -6.85 12.52 6.39
N ASN A 75 -6.59 13.79 6.08
CA ASN A 75 -6.55 14.27 4.69
C ASN A 75 -5.33 13.80 3.90
N ASP A 76 -4.33 13.23 4.57
CA ASP A 76 -3.08 12.80 3.96
C ASP A 76 -2.99 11.29 3.78
N ILE A 77 -4.05 10.55 4.09
CA ILE A 77 -4.09 9.09 4.03
C ILE A 77 -4.30 8.59 2.60
N MET A 78 -5.13 9.26 1.82
CA MET A 78 -5.60 8.76 0.52
C MET A 78 -4.45 8.45 -0.45
N ILE A 79 -3.53 9.37 -0.64
CA ILE A 79 -2.46 9.20 -1.64
C ILE A 79 -1.53 8.03 -1.27
N PRO A 80 -0.97 7.96 -0.05
CA PRO A 80 -0.15 6.82 0.33
C PRO A 80 -0.91 5.49 0.29
N LEU A 81 -2.16 5.47 0.74
CA LEU A 81 -2.95 4.25 0.76
C LEU A 81 -3.25 3.74 -0.65
N VAL A 82 -3.64 4.63 -1.58
CA VAL A 82 -3.86 4.25 -2.98
C VAL A 82 -2.58 3.70 -3.61
N HIS A 83 -1.45 4.35 -3.34
CA HIS A 83 -0.14 3.89 -3.81
C HIS A 83 0.12 2.44 -3.35
N GLU A 84 -0.06 2.17 -2.06
CA GLU A 84 0.19 0.83 -1.51
C GLU A 84 -0.85 -0.19 -1.98
N LEU A 85 -2.10 0.22 -2.18
CA LEU A 85 -3.13 -0.68 -2.72
C LEU A 85 -2.81 -1.12 -4.15
N ILE A 86 -2.20 -0.25 -4.96
CA ILE A 86 -1.75 -0.65 -6.29
C ILE A 86 -0.66 -1.72 -6.19
N HIS A 87 0.29 -1.59 -5.26
CA HIS A 87 1.28 -2.64 -5.01
C HIS A 87 0.63 -3.95 -4.55
N VAL A 88 -0.37 -3.87 -3.69
CA VAL A 88 -1.14 -5.06 -3.27
C VAL A 88 -1.81 -5.71 -4.48
N ASN A 89 -2.39 -4.93 -5.37
CA ASN A 89 -2.96 -5.44 -6.62
C ASN A 89 -1.91 -6.15 -7.48
N GLN A 90 -0.73 -5.56 -7.63
CA GLN A 90 0.37 -6.17 -8.38
C GLN A 90 0.76 -7.54 -7.80
N MET A 91 0.85 -7.64 -6.47
CA MET A 91 1.17 -8.88 -5.78
C MET A 91 0.01 -9.89 -5.86
N HIS A 92 -1.22 -9.40 -5.73
CA HIS A 92 -2.41 -10.25 -5.79
C HIS A 92 -2.59 -10.90 -7.17
N GLU A 93 -2.31 -10.16 -8.23
CA GLU A 93 -2.35 -10.66 -9.60
C GLU A 93 -1.13 -11.50 -10.00
N GLY A 94 -0.13 -11.60 -9.11
CA GLY A 94 1.09 -12.35 -9.37
C GLY A 94 2.08 -11.64 -10.30
N LYS A 95 1.82 -10.38 -10.65
CA LYS A 95 2.71 -9.61 -11.52
C LYS A 95 3.99 -9.20 -10.79
N LEU A 96 3.85 -8.83 -9.51
CA LEU A 96 4.97 -8.58 -8.61
C LEU A 96 5.08 -9.72 -7.62
N MET A 97 6.24 -10.36 -7.56
CA MET A 97 6.55 -11.42 -6.60
C MET A 97 7.85 -11.08 -5.89
N ILE A 98 7.92 -11.45 -4.61
CA ILE A 98 9.13 -11.27 -3.80
C ILE A 98 9.51 -12.65 -3.26
N THR A 99 10.73 -13.11 -3.59
CA THR A 99 11.22 -14.41 -3.13
C THR A 99 11.67 -14.34 -1.67
N HIS A 100 11.89 -15.51 -1.05
CA HIS A 100 12.45 -15.58 0.30
C HIS A 100 13.83 -14.93 0.41
N ASP A 101 14.58 -14.93 -0.69
CA ASP A 101 15.92 -14.33 -0.76
C ASP A 101 15.87 -12.81 -0.99
N GLY A 102 14.66 -12.23 -1.08
CA GLY A 102 14.49 -10.79 -1.29
C GLY A 102 14.64 -10.35 -2.74
N ILE A 103 14.54 -11.28 -3.70
CA ILE A 103 14.57 -10.96 -5.12
C ILE A 103 13.17 -10.57 -5.58
N PHE A 104 13.06 -9.43 -6.27
CA PHE A 104 11.83 -8.97 -6.88
C PHE A 104 11.68 -9.57 -8.26
N ILE A 105 10.51 -10.13 -8.56
CA ILE A 105 10.16 -10.64 -9.89
C ILE A 105 9.00 -9.82 -10.41
N TRP A 106 9.18 -9.20 -11.56
CA TRP A 106 8.15 -8.42 -12.23
C TRP A 106 7.87 -9.03 -13.60
N ASP A 107 6.62 -9.45 -13.78
CA ASP A 107 6.16 -10.04 -15.05
C ASP A 107 7.11 -11.13 -15.54
N THR A 108 7.47 -12.04 -14.61
CA THR A 108 8.40 -13.18 -14.78
C THR A 108 9.89 -12.82 -14.89
N VAL A 109 10.26 -11.54 -14.87
CA VAL A 109 11.66 -11.10 -14.98
C VAL A 109 12.22 -10.79 -13.59
N PRO A 110 13.32 -11.43 -13.17
CA PRO A 110 13.92 -11.13 -11.87
C PRO A 110 14.73 -9.84 -11.89
N TYR A 111 14.67 -9.12 -10.76
CA TYR A 111 15.43 -7.88 -10.52
C TYR A 111 16.17 -8.02 -9.20
N GLU A 112 17.48 -7.88 -9.22
CA GLU A 112 18.27 -7.75 -8.00
C GLU A 112 18.35 -6.27 -7.63
N VAL A 113 17.66 -5.89 -6.56
CA VAL A 113 17.58 -4.52 -6.11
C VAL A 113 17.94 -4.44 -4.63
N ASN A 114 18.92 -3.61 -4.28
CA ASN A 114 19.17 -3.27 -2.90
C ASN A 114 18.41 -1.99 -2.55
N LEU A 115 17.24 -2.13 -1.92
CA LEU A 115 16.37 -1.01 -1.58
C LEU A 115 17.01 -0.07 -0.55
N ASN A 116 18.03 -0.52 0.20
CA ASN A 116 18.71 0.30 1.19
C ASN A 116 19.77 1.21 0.58
N ASP A 117 20.18 0.97 -0.67
CA ASP A 117 21.31 1.63 -1.31
C ASP A 117 20.98 2.15 -2.71
N ILE A 118 19.71 2.20 -3.08
CA ILE A 118 19.28 2.65 -4.40
C ILE A 118 19.05 4.16 -4.41
N HIS A 119 19.45 4.82 -5.49
CA HIS A 119 19.12 6.22 -5.72
C HIS A 119 17.62 6.39 -5.94
N TYR A 120 17.06 7.50 -5.46
CA TYR A 120 15.63 7.80 -5.60
C TYR A 120 15.14 7.74 -7.05
N LYS A 121 15.92 8.26 -8.00
CA LYS A 121 15.56 8.21 -9.43
C LYS A 121 15.51 6.77 -9.94
N ASP A 122 16.45 5.93 -9.54
CA ASP A 122 16.48 4.53 -9.94
C ASP A 122 15.34 3.75 -9.30
N TYR A 123 15.00 4.07 -8.06
CA TYR A 123 13.83 3.52 -7.39
C TYR A 123 12.54 3.81 -8.17
N GLN A 124 12.35 5.05 -8.60
CA GLN A 124 11.17 5.44 -9.37
C GLN A 124 11.09 4.75 -10.73
N MET A 125 12.23 4.33 -11.29
CA MET A 125 12.29 3.65 -12.58
C MET A 125 12.04 2.15 -12.50
N LEU A 126 11.96 1.59 -11.31
CA LEU A 126 11.60 0.18 -11.15
C LEU A 126 10.22 -0.08 -11.76
N PRO A 127 10.04 -1.20 -12.48
CA PRO A 127 8.79 -1.42 -13.22
C PRO A 127 7.52 -1.32 -12.37
N TRP A 128 7.57 -1.85 -11.14
CA TRP A 128 6.41 -1.81 -10.25
C TRP A 128 6.12 -0.41 -9.72
N GLU A 129 7.14 0.45 -9.57
CA GLU A 129 6.94 1.85 -9.19
C GLU A 129 6.47 2.68 -10.38
N ALA A 130 6.98 2.42 -11.58
CA ALA A 130 6.52 3.06 -12.80
C ALA A 130 5.04 2.75 -13.07
N ASP A 131 4.62 1.50 -12.87
CA ASP A 131 3.22 1.09 -13.01
C ASP A 131 2.31 1.85 -12.04
N VAL A 132 2.73 2.01 -10.78
CA VAL A 132 1.98 2.79 -9.80
C VAL A 132 1.79 4.23 -10.28
N ARG A 133 2.86 4.88 -10.74
CA ARG A 133 2.78 6.27 -11.23
C ARG A 133 1.82 6.42 -12.42
N HIS A 134 1.81 5.45 -13.33
CA HIS A 134 0.91 5.49 -14.48
C HIS A 134 -0.56 5.32 -14.08
N ARG A 135 -0.84 4.54 -13.05
CA ARG A 135 -2.20 4.19 -12.63
C ARG A 135 -2.77 5.13 -11.57
N GLN A 136 -1.91 5.69 -10.72
CA GLN A 136 -2.32 6.39 -9.50
C GLN A 136 -3.19 7.60 -9.80
N SER A 137 -2.84 8.41 -10.78
CA SER A 137 -3.57 9.62 -11.13
C SER A 137 -5.02 9.33 -11.52
N ASP A 138 -5.23 8.34 -12.40
CA ASP A 138 -6.56 7.96 -12.86
C ASP A 138 -7.40 7.35 -11.73
N LEU A 139 -6.78 6.52 -10.89
CA LEU A 139 -7.47 5.91 -9.76
C LEU A 139 -7.89 6.95 -8.73
N LEU A 140 -7.01 7.90 -8.42
CA LEU A 140 -7.35 9.02 -7.53
C LEU A 140 -8.48 9.87 -8.08
N SER A 141 -8.48 10.16 -9.39
CA SER A 141 -9.57 10.89 -10.03
C SER A 141 -10.90 10.16 -9.92
N ASN A 142 -10.89 8.84 -10.13
CA ASN A 142 -12.09 8.02 -10.03
C ASN A 142 -12.62 7.95 -8.58
N LEU A 143 -11.72 7.86 -7.60
CA LEU A 143 -12.10 7.88 -6.19
C LEU A 143 -12.76 9.22 -5.81
N LEU A 144 -12.17 10.33 -6.23
CA LEU A 144 -12.71 11.66 -5.92
C LEU A 144 -14.10 11.87 -6.55
N LYS A 145 -14.36 11.31 -7.72
CA LYS A 145 -15.68 11.35 -8.34
C LYS A 145 -16.72 10.56 -7.54
N SER A 146 -16.32 9.49 -6.89
CA SER A 146 -17.21 8.65 -6.09
C SER A 146 -17.69 9.32 -4.81
N TYR A 147 -17.00 10.37 -4.35
CA TYR A 147 -17.32 11.08 -3.11
C TYR A 147 -18.11 12.39 -3.32
N LYS A 148 -18.55 12.64 -4.53
CA LYS A 148 -19.37 13.83 -4.83
C LYS A 148 -20.85 13.51 -4.77
#